data_1b84d378fcf6df4a8bb9b847895448eb
#
_entry.id   1b84d378fcf6df4a8bb9b847895448eb
#
_cell.length_a   1.000
_cell.length_b   1.000
_cell.length_c   1.000
_cell.angle_alpha   90.00
_cell.angle_beta   90.00
_cell.angle_gamma   90.00
#
_symmetry.space_group_name_H-M   'P 1'
#
loop_
_entity.id
_entity.type
_entity.pdbx_description
1 polymer ?
#
loop_
_entity_poly.entity_id
_entity_poly.type
_entity_poly.pdbx_seq_one_letter_code
_entity_poly.pdbx_strand_id
1 'polypeptide(L)'
;MCFNCEKVCPEDVIKFKFFPNRTSTSIEPNLKRRWITLSGFAGLFIPFFSRGSAEFKTNFNPKLIRPPGALEETEFLARCIRCAECMKVCPTNALHPTLLEAGIEGIWSPILIPRIGYCEHTCILCSTVCPTGAIRSITEEEKVGSEKVKPIKIGTAFYDRGRCLPWAMAIPCIVCEEHCPTTPKAIWLEEVDVPAPPSPSPPPQVGREKGKGDIQRTVRVKRPYIYPEVCIGCGICEKVCPVQDKPAVYVTSIGESRSMENQILLDSSRYKQ
;
A
#
# COMPACT_ATOMS: atom_id res chain seq x y z
N MET A 1 8.18 -23.71 -20.67
CA MET A 1 8.16 -24.51 -19.43
C MET A 1 9.55 -25.07 -19.17
N CYS A 2 10.06 -24.93 -17.96
CA CYS A 2 11.41 -25.43 -17.60
C CYS A 2 11.23 -26.75 -16.83
N PHE A 3 11.79 -27.87 -17.37
CA PHE A 3 11.72 -29.20 -16.75
C PHE A 3 12.98 -29.54 -15.95
N ASN A 4 13.78 -28.53 -15.54
CA ASN A 4 15.04 -28.75 -14.84
C ASN A 4 14.88 -29.48 -13.48
N CYS A 5 13.71 -29.38 -12.86
CA CYS A 5 13.46 -30.04 -11.57
C CYS A 5 13.57 -31.56 -11.62
N GLU A 6 13.23 -32.19 -12.76
CA GLU A 6 13.33 -33.64 -12.93
C GLU A 6 14.81 -34.10 -12.98
N LYS A 7 15.69 -33.31 -13.61
CA LYS A 7 17.12 -33.64 -13.74
C LYS A 7 17.96 -33.40 -12.48
N VAL A 8 17.49 -32.50 -11.60
CA VAL A 8 18.25 -32.06 -10.40
C VAL A 8 17.71 -32.70 -9.13
N CYS A 9 16.60 -33.45 -9.19
CA CYS A 9 16.00 -34.08 -8.02
C CYS A 9 16.85 -35.28 -7.54
N PRO A 10 17.50 -35.23 -6.36
CA PRO A 10 18.35 -36.30 -5.87
C PRO A 10 17.59 -37.59 -5.51
N GLU A 11 16.29 -37.47 -5.22
CA GLU A 11 15.41 -38.58 -4.80
C GLU A 11 14.57 -39.14 -5.95
N ASP A 12 14.72 -38.63 -7.16
CA ASP A 12 13.98 -39.04 -8.38
C ASP A 12 12.44 -39.06 -8.22
N VAL A 13 11.93 -38.20 -7.31
CA VAL A 13 10.50 -38.14 -6.95
C VAL A 13 9.70 -37.34 -7.98
N ILE A 14 10.34 -36.44 -8.72
CA ILE A 14 9.68 -35.54 -9.67
C ILE A 14 9.79 -36.15 -11.07
N LYS A 15 8.68 -36.62 -11.62
CA LYS A 15 8.59 -37.14 -12.99
C LYS A 15 7.44 -36.46 -13.73
N PHE A 16 7.76 -35.82 -14.86
CA PHE A 16 6.75 -35.23 -15.72
C PHE A 16 6.29 -36.26 -16.76
N LYS A 17 5.00 -36.57 -16.77
CA LYS A 17 4.37 -37.44 -17.78
C LYS A 17 3.35 -36.66 -18.58
N PHE A 18 3.48 -36.66 -19.90
CA PHE A 18 2.51 -36.01 -20.81
C PHE A 18 1.13 -36.62 -20.79
N PHE A 19 1.06 -37.94 -20.52
CA PHE A 19 -0.20 -38.65 -20.38
C PHE A 19 -0.19 -39.42 -19.07
N PRO A 20 -1.25 -39.25 -18.23
CA PRO A 20 -1.37 -40.02 -16.99
C PRO A 20 -1.57 -41.50 -17.34
N ASN A 21 -0.79 -42.39 -16.71
CA ASN A 21 -1.00 -43.81 -16.81
C ASN A 21 -2.37 -44.16 -16.20
N ARG A 22 -3.27 -44.76 -16.97
CA ARG A 22 -4.63 -45.12 -16.58
C ARG A 22 -4.73 -46.22 -15.49
N THR A 23 -3.64 -46.61 -14.87
CA THR A 23 -3.58 -47.68 -13.86
C THR A 23 -3.51 -47.19 -12.42
N SER A 24 -3.79 -45.95 -12.14
CA SER A 24 -4.10 -45.54 -10.75
C SER A 24 -5.60 -45.80 -10.52
N THR A 25 -5.91 -46.65 -9.57
CA THR A 25 -7.25 -46.78 -8.98
C THR A 25 -7.72 -45.41 -8.54
N SER A 26 -8.33 -44.69 -9.48
CA SER A 26 -9.06 -43.47 -9.15
C SER A 26 -10.22 -43.89 -8.25
N ILE A 27 -10.20 -43.43 -7.01
CA ILE A 27 -11.42 -43.40 -6.20
C ILE A 27 -12.39 -42.56 -7.01
N GLU A 28 -13.33 -43.21 -7.69
CA GLU A 28 -14.37 -42.51 -8.45
C GLU A 28 -15.13 -41.64 -7.43
N PRO A 29 -15.10 -40.30 -7.55
CA PRO A 29 -15.92 -39.47 -6.70
C PRO A 29 -17.38 -39.82 -7.04
N ASN A 30 -18.09 -40.38 -6.07
CA ASN A 30 -19.49 -40.74 -6.18
C ASN A 30 -20.36 -39.46 -6.20
N LEU A 31 -20.12 -38.62 -7.19
CA LEU A 31 -20.85 -37.38 -7.47
C LEU A 31 -22.23 -37.81 -8.00
N LYS A 32 -23.22 -37.83 -7.10
CA LYS A 32 -24.62 -38.02 -7.50
C LYS A 32 -24.90 -37.06 -8.64
N ARG A 33 -25.31 -37.58 -9.81
CA ARG A 33 -25.60 -36.83 -11.06
C ARG A 33 -26.41 -35.53 -10.82
N ARG A 34 -27.27 -35.52 -9.79
CA ARG A 34 -28.08 -34.37 -9.39
C ARG A 34 -27.22 -33.14 -8.94
N TRP A 35 -26.04 -33.34 -8.34
CA TRP A 35 -25.17 -32.23 -7.92
C TRP A 35 -24.42 -31.64 -9.10
N ILE A 36 -24.07 -32.44 -10.12
CA ILE A 36 -23.42 -31.97 -11.35
C ILE A 36 -24.39 -31.10 -12.15
N THR A 37 -25.65 -31.49 -12.28
CA THR A 37 -26.66 -30.68 -12.97
C THR A 37 -26.95 -29.39 -12.19
N LEU A 38 -27.07 -29.43 -10.84
CA LEU A 38 -27.27 -28.24 -10.01
C LEU A 38 -26.08 -27.28 -10.09
N SER A 39 -24.83 -27.76 -10.06
CA SER A 39 -23.65 -26.90 -10.22
C SER A 39 -23.52 -26.32 -11.62
N GLY A 40 -23.93 -27.04 -12.65
CA GLY A 40 -24.01 -26.54 -14.03
C GLY A 40 -25.05 -25.42 -14.16
N PHE A 41 -26.24 -25.59 -13.57
CA PHE A 41 -27.27 -24.57 -13.55
C PHE A 41 -26.81 -23.35 -12.71
N ALA A 42 -26.22 -23.55 -11.52
CA ALA A 42 -25.68 -22.47 -10.71
C ALA A 42 -24.59 -21.70 -11.47
N GLY A 43 -23.68 -22.39 -12.17
CA GLY A 43 -22.66 -21.79 -13.02
C GLY A 43 -23.19 -20.96 -14.19
N LEU A 44 -24.35 -21.33 -14.77
CA LEU A 44 -25.03 -20.56 -15.82
C LEU A 44 -25.70 -19.28 -15.27
N PHE A 45 -26.14 -19.29 -14.01
CA PHE A 45 -26.79 -18.13 -13.38
C PHE A 45 -25.78 -17.09 -12.82
N ILE A 46 -24.58 -17.51 -12.44
CA ILE A 46 -23.52 -16.60 -11.93
C ILE A 46 -23.23 -15.43 -12.89
N PRO A 47 -23.00 -15.64 -14.21
CA PRO A 47 -22.77 -14.52 -15.12
C PRO A 47 -24.01 -13.65 -15.36
N PHE A 48 -25.22 -14.16 -15.14
CA PHE A 48 -26.43 -13.36 -15.26
C PHE A 48 -26.60 -12.41 -14.07
N PHE A 49 -26.26 -12.85 -12.86
CA PHE A 49 -26.23 -12.01 -11.67
C PHE A 49 -25.03 -11.04 -11.67
N SER A 50 -23.89 -11.44 -12.25
CA SER A 50 -22.72 -10.56 -12.37
C SER A 50 -22.91 -9.44 -13.41
N ARG A 51 -23.72 -9.66 -14.45
CA ARG A 51 -24.06 -8.61 -15.43
C ARG A 51 -25.02 -7.54 -14.89
N GLY A 52 -25.85 -7.88 -13.90
CA GLY A 52 -26.72 -6.90 -13.21
C GLY A 52 -25.98 -5.99 -12.24
N SER A 53 -24.74 -6.29 -11.91
CA SER A 53 -23.89 -5.49 -11.02
C SER A 53 -22.88 -4.58 -11.74
N ALA A 54 -23.07 -4.35 -13.05
CA ALA A 54 -22.23 -3.43 -13.85
C ALA A 54 -22.34 -1.95 -13.42
N GLU A 55 -23.24 -1.62 -12.49
CA GLU A 55 -23.29 -0.35 -11.77
C GLU A 55 -22.80 -0.46 -10.32
N PHE A 56 -22.01 -1.46 -9.95
CA PHE A 56 -21.18 -1.30 -8.77
C PHE A 56 -20.18 -0.17 -9.13
N LYS A 57 -20.58 1.08 -8.85
CA LYS A 57 -19.65 2.18 -8.62
C LYS A 57 -18.52 1.57 -7.84
N THR A 58 -17.34 1.54 -8.44
CA THR A 58 -16.13 1.00 -7.82
C THR A 58 -16.05 1.62 -6.44
N ASN A 59 -16.38 0.84 -5.39
CA ASN A 59 -16.29 1.31 -4.04
C ASN A 59 -14.83 1.71 -3.86
N PHE A 60 -14.59 3.02 -3.89
CA PHE A 60 -13.27 3.58 -3.76
C PHE A 60 -12.63 3.01 -2.49
N ASN A 61 -11.60 2.20 -2.66
CA ASN A 61 -10.83 1.68 -1.55
C ASN A 61 -9.55 2.50 -1.38
N PRO A 62 -9.47 3.38 -0.37
CA PRO A 62 -8.30 4.24 -0.16
C PRO A 62 -7.00 3.47 0.10
N LYS A 63 -7.09 2.18 0.43
CA LYS A 63 -5.91 1.32 0.62
C LYS A 63 -5.40 0.70 -0.68
N LEU A 64 -6.15 0.81 -1.77
CA LEU A 64 -5.75 0.26 -3.07
C LEU A 64 -4.76 1.19 -3.77
N ILE A 65 -3.49 1.05 -3.41
CA ILE A 65 -2.40 1.82 -4.01
C ILE A 65 -1.83 1.01 -5.17
N ARG A 66 -1.92 1.54 -6.38
CA ARG A 66 -1.37 0.91 -7.58
C ARG A 66 0.08 1.34 -7.84
N PRO A 67 0.88 0.54 -8.56
CA PRO A 67 2.23 0.91 -8.93
C PRO A 67 2.27 2.18 -9.80
N PRO A 68 3.38 2.95 -9.80
CA PRO A 68 3.52 4.15 -10.61
C PRO A 68 3.39 3.81 -12.09
N GLY A 69 2.66 4.64 -12.83
CA GLY A 69 2.35 4.41 -14.24
C GLY A 69 1.14 3.49 -14.49
N ALA A 70 0.50 2.93 -13.45
CA ALA A 70 -0.74 2.19 -13.64
C ALA A 70 -1.81 3.07 -14.28
N LEU A 71 -2.57 2.49 -15.23
CA LEU A 71 -3.69 3.14 -15.89
C LEU A 71 -4.85 3.34 -14.90
N GLU A 72 -5.90 4.04 -15.31
CA GLU A 72 -7.14 4.10 -14.56
C GLU A 72 -7.66 2.70 -14.24
N GLU A 73 -8.33 2.52 -13.10
CA GLU A 73 -8.63 1.20 -12.54
C GLU A 73 -9.34 0.27 -13.52
N THR A 74 -10.34 0.77 -14.22
CA THR A 74 -11.10 -0.03 -15.21
C THR A 74 -10.20 -0.50 -16.36
N GLU A 75 -9.41 0.40 -16.91
CA GLU A 75 -8.50 0.09 -18.01
C GLU A 75 -7.31 -0.76 -17.55
N PHE A 76 -6.82 -0.50 -16.34
CA PHE A 76 -5.79 -1.31 -15.70
C PHE A 76 -6.23 -2.76 -15.54
N LEU A 77 -7.41 -3.02 -15.01
CA LEU A 77 -7.94 -4.37 -14.82
C LEU A 77 -8.22 -5.08 -16.14
N ALA A 78 -8.68 -4.35 -17.16
CA ALA A 78 -8.91 -4.90 -18.50
C ALA A 78 -7.61 -5.35 -19.18
N ARG A 79 -6.47 -4.68 -18.92
CA ARG A 79 -5.18 -5.01 -19.53
C ARG A 79 -4.29 -5.92 -18.66
N CYS A 80 -4.48 -5.94 -17.35
CA CYS A 80 -3.63 -6.68 -16.44
C CYS A 80 -3.87 -8.20 -16.54
N ILE A 81 -2.91 -8.93 -17.09
CA ILE A 81 -2.94 -10.40 -17.20
C ILE A 81 -2.46 -11.12 -15.94
N ARG A 82 -2.17 -10.39 -14.86
CA ARG A 82 -1.76 -10.94 -13.54
C ARG A 82 -0.51 -11.83 -13.60
N CYS A 83 0.43 -11.51 -14.48
CA CYS A 83 1.67 -12.28 -14.68
C CYS A 83 2.68 -12.18 -13.51
N ALA A 84 2.46 -11.25 -12.57
CA ALA A 84 3.31 -10.99 -11.41
C ALA A 84 4.74 -10.49 -11.71
N GLU A 85 5.10 -10.18 -12.96
CA GLU A 85 6.44 -9.70 -13.29
C GLU A 85 6.79 -8.39 -12.58
N CYS A 86 5.82 -7.45 -12.46
CA CYS A 86 6.00 -6.21 -11.72
C CYS A 86 6.28 -6.44 -10.22
N MET A 87 5.74 -7.50 -9.64
CA MET A 87 5.99 -7.88 -8.23
C MET A 87 7.38 -8.47 -8.07
N LYS A 88 7.81 -9.33 -9.00
CA LYS A 88 9.12 -9.99 -8.96
C LYS A 88 10.27 -9.00 -9.13
N VAL A 89 10.10 -7.99 -9.96
CA VAL A 89 11.16 -7.01 -10.24
C VAL A 89 11.28 -5.93 -9.18
N CYS A 90 10.31 -5.83 -8.27
CA CYS A 90 10.28 -4.80 -7.24
C CYS A 90 11.40 -5.00 -6.21
N PRO A 91 12.41 -4.11 -6.15
CA PRO A 91 13.59 -4.31 -5.30
C PRO A 91 13.30 -4.22 -3.81
N THR A 92 12.26 -3.47 -3.45
CA THR A 92 11.84 -3.27 -2.06
C THR A 92 10.74 -4.22 -1.61
N ASN A 93 10.31 -5.14 -2.49
CA ASN A 93 9.18 -6.04 -2.27
C ASN A 93 7.90 -5.32 -1.84
N ALA A 94 7.62 -4.16 -2.45
CA ALA A 94 6.47 -3.35 -2.13
C ALA A 94 5.17 -3.83 -2.78
N LEU A 95 5.27 -4.54 -3.92
CA LEU A 95 4.13 -4.99 -4.71
C LEU A 95 3.72 -6.41 -4.33
N HIS A 96 2.45 -6.57 -3.98
CA HIS A 96 1.83 -7.82 -3.58
C HIS A 96 0.56 -8.08 -4.38
N PRO A 97 0.09 -9.34 -4.48
CA PRO A 97 -1.18 -9.63 -5.12
C PRO A 97 -2.35 -9.19 -4.22
N THR A 98 -3.36 -8.54 -4.82
CA THR A 98 -4.64 -8.27 -4.16
C THR A 98 -5.43 -9.54 -3.93
N LEU A 99 -6.24 -9.57 -2.88
CA LEU A 99 -7.31 -10.56 -2.70
C LEU A 99 -8.66 -9.93 -3.07
N LEU A 100 -9.28 -9.21 -2.15
CA LEU A 100 -10.60 -8.58 -2.36
C LEU A 100 -10.53 -7.04 -2.35
N GLU A 101 -9.35 -6.46 -2.14
CA GLU A 101 -9.16 -5.01 -2.03
C GLU A 101 -9.55 -4.26 -3.31
N ALA A 102 -9.42 -4.93 -4.46
CA ALA A 102 -9.77 -4.43 -5.78
C ALA A 102 -11.04 -5.07 -6.35
N GLY A 103 -11.87 -5.68 -5.49
CA GLY A 103 -13.02 -6.48 -5.92
C GLY A 103 -12.63 -7.83 -6.54
N ILE A 104 -13.64 -8.60 -6.96
CA ILE A 104 -13.45 -9.95 -7.54
C ILE A 104 -12.66 -9.86 -8.85
N GLU A 105 -12.90 -8.83 -9.65
CA GLU A 105 -12.21 -8.64 -10.93
C GLU A 105 -10.72 -8.28 -10.74
N GLY A 106 -10.38 -7.71 -9.58
CA GLY A 106 -9.02 -7.29 -9.25
C GLY A 106 -8.16 -8.34 -8.57
N ILE A 107 -8.68 -9.52 -8.27
CA ILE A 107 -7.93 -10.60 -7.59
C ILE A 107 -6.62 -10.89 -8.32
N TRP A 108 -5.51 -11.04 -7.58
CA TRP A 108 -4.15 -11.27 -8.07
C TRP A 108 -3.51 -10.09 -8.83
N SER A 109 -4.17 -8.94 -8.93
CA SER A 109 -3.55 -7.74 -9.50
C SER A 109 -2.58 -7.10 -8.48
N PRO A 110 -1.55 -6.34 -8.93
CA PRO A 110 -0.56 -5.78 -8.00
C PRO A 110 -1.12 -4.63 -7.16
N ILE A 111 -0.89 -4.69 -5.86
CA ILE A 111 -1.10 -3.61 -4.89
C ILE A 111 0.21 -3.28 -4.20
N LEU A 112 0.44 -2.01 -3.92
CA LEU A 112 1.55 -1.57 -3.10
C LEU A 112 1.13 -1.59 -1.62
N ILE A 113 1.91 -2.28 -0.78
CA ILE A 113 1.70 -2.36 0.66
C ILE A 113 2.85 -1.66 1.38
N PRO A 114 2.70 -0.37 1.76
CA PRO A 114 3.80 0.45 2.26
C PRO A 114 4.46 -0.12 3.53
N ARG A 115 3.71 -0.82 4.37
CA ARG A 115 4.24 -1.43 5.59
C ARG A 115 5.22 -2.56 5.32
N ILE A 116 5.04 -3.31 4.23
CA ILE A 116 5.94 -4.41 3.85
C ILE A 116 7.14 -3.86 3.07
N GLY A 117 6.88 -2.97 2.10
CA GLY A 117 7.91 -2.34 1.28
C GLY A 117 7.43 -1.02 0.72
N TYR A 118 8.32 -0.16 0.33
CA TYR A 118 8.01 1.17 -0.20
C TYR A 118 8.36 1.27 -1.68
N CYS A 119 7.76 2.24 -2.39
CA CYS A 119 8.14 2.54 -3.75
C CYS A 119 9.42 3.39 -3.77
N GLU A 120 10.52 2.80 -4.26
CA GLU A 120 11.79 3.53 -4.40
C GLU A 120 11.62 4.75 -5.32
N HIS A 121 12.17 5.90 -4.90
CA HIS A 121 11.89 7.20 -5.50
C HIS A 121 12.20 7.27 -7.00
N THR A 122 13.35 6.77 -7.41
CA THR A 122 13.83 6.81 -8.81
C THR A 122 13.52 5.52 -9.60
N CYS A 123 13.06 4.46 -8.95
CA CYS A 123 12.84 3.16 -9.58
C CYS A 123 11.60 3.14 -10.49
N ILE A 124 11.77 2.71 -11.73
CA ILE A 124 10.71 2.57 -12.75
C ILE A 124 10.51 1.12 -13.22
N LEU A 125 11.17 0.14 -12.59
CA LEU A 125 11.25 -1.24 -13.07
C LEU A 125 9.90 -1.91 -13.31
N CYS A 126 8.88 -1.67 -12.46
CA CYS A 126 7.55 -2.26 -12.64
C CYS A 126 6.88 -1.81 -13.95
N SER A 127 7.19 -0.61 -14.44
CA SER A 127 6.66 -0.07 -15.69
C SER A 127 7.37 -0.62 -16.92
N THR A 128 8.66 -0.98 -16.81
CA THR A 128 9.46 -1.51 -17.92
C THR A 128 9.16 -2.97 -18.24
N VAL A 129 8.71 -3.74 -17.25
CA VAL A 129 8.46 -5.20 -17.42
C VAL A 129 7.00 -5.53 -17.74
N CYS A 130 6.10 -4.56 -17.73
CA CYS A 130 4.67 -4.83 -17.97
C CYS A 130 4.41 -5.16 -19.45
N PRO A 131 4.06 -6.41 -19.83
CA PRO A 131 3.96 -6.80 -21.24
C PRO A 131 2.71 -6.25 -21.92
N THR A 132 1.67 -5.91 -21.15
CA THR A 132 0.37 -5.47 -21.68
C THR A 132 0.17 -3.96 -21.61
N GLY A 133 1.12 -3.21 -21.01
CA GLY A 133 0.98 -1.80 -20.78
C GLY A 133 -0.12 -1.42 -19.78
N ALA A 134 -0.60 -2.36 -18.96
CA ALA A 134 -1.46 -2.04 -17.82
C ALA A 134 -0.77 -1.07 -16.85
N ILE A 135 0.55 -1.22 -16.70
CA ILE A 135 1.44 -0.20 -16.16
C ILE A 135 2.16 0.38 -17.37
N ARG A 136 1.84 1.65 -17.73
CA ARG A 136 2.51 2.28 -18.86
C ARG A 136 4.00 2.49 -18.56
N SER A 137 4.83 2.39 -19.56
CA SER A 137 6.24 2.74 -19.43
C SER A 137 6.36 4.22 -19.09
N ILE A 138 7.10 4.51 -18.03
CA ILE A 138 7.38 5.86 -17.53
C ILE A 138 8.87 6.11 -17.51
N THR A 139 9.27 7.36 -17.61
CA THR A 139 10.66 7.77 -17.39
C THR A 139 10.90 8.11 -15.92
N GLU A 140 12.17 8.16 -15.53
CA GLU A 140 12.55 8.59 -14.18
C GLU A 140 12.11 10.05 -13.94
N GLU A 141 12.24 10.92 -14.96
CA GLU A 141 11.80 12.31 -14.89
C GLU A 141 10.29 12.46 -14.66
N GLU A 142 9.48 11.62 -15.31
CA GLU A 142 8.04 11.60 -15.09
C GLU A 142 7.70 11.15 -13.66
N LYS A 143 8.47 10.21 -13.12
CA LYS A 143 8.21 9.68 -11.78
C LYS A 143 8.62 10.64 -10.68
N VAL A 144 9.83 11.18 -10.77
CA VAL A 144 10.41 12.11 -9.75
C VAL A 144 9.82 13.50 -9.88
N GLY A 145 9.52 13.89 -11.11
CA GLY A 145 9.15 15.26 -11.48
C GLY A 145 10.37 16.11 -11.80
N SER A 146 10.15 17.14 -12.57
CA SER A 146 11.11 18.19 -12.90
C SER A 146 10.42 19.54 -12.90
N GLU A 147 11.13 20.63 -13.17
CA GLU A 147 10.52 21.97 -13.28
C GLU A 147 9.37 22.03 -14.31
N LYS A 148 9.42 21.14 -15.33
CA LYS A 148 8.44 21.12 -16.43
C LYS A 148 7.41 20.00 -16.31
N VAL A 149 7.71 18.94 -15.55
CA VAL A 149 6.89 17.73 -15.44
C VAL A 149 6.47 17.49 -14.00
N LYS A 150 5.17 17.41 -13.75
CA LYS A 150 4.65 17.07 -12.41
C LYS A 150 4.98 15.61 -12.08
N PRO A 151 5.41 15.31 -10.85
CA PRO A 151 5.72 13.95 -10.46
C PRO A 151 4.48 13.04 -10.50
N ILE A 152 4.69 11.78 -10.84
CA ILE A 152 3.63 10.77 -10.75
C ILE A 152 3.33 10.48 -9.29
N LYS A 153 2.12 10.81 -8.89
CA LYS A 153 1.62 10.60 -7.54
C LYS A 153 0.81 9.32 -7.48
N ILE A 154 1.22 8.38 -6.63
CA ILE A 154 0.52 7.10 -6.43
C ILE A 154 -0.40 7.12 -5.21
N GLY A 155 -0.34 8.19 -4.43
CA GLY A 155 -1.18 8.39 -3.26
C GLY A 155 -0.71 9.53 -2.39
N THR A 156 -1.27 9.65 -1.20
CA THR A 156 -0.90 10.67 -0.21
C THR A 156 -0.78 10.03 1.16
N ALA A 157 0.22 10.46 1.92
CA ALA A 157 0.40 10.08 3.31
C ALA A 157 -0.49 10.91 4.24
N PHE A 158 -0.95 10.30 5.32
CA PHE A 158 -1.74 10.95 6.37
C PHE A 158 -1.24 10.52 7.75
N TYR A 159 -1.42 11.37 8.75
CA TYR A 159 -1.08 11.07 10.14
C TYR A 159 -2.29 10.67 10.96
N ASP A 160 -2.16 9.57 11.70
CA ASP A 160 -2.98 9.28 12.86
C ASP A 160 -2.32 9.96 14.07
N ARG A 161 -2.83 11.14 14.44
CA ARG A 161 -2.29 11.96 15.54
C ARG A 161 -2.38 11.24 16.87
N GLY A 162 -3.36 10.38 17.07
CA GLY A 162 -3.53 9.60 18.29
C GLY A 162 -2.46 8.52 18.50
N ARG A 163 -1.71 8.17 17.44
CA ARG A 163 -0.63 7.17 17.49
C ARG A 163 0.76 7.74 17.28
N CYS A 164 0.87 8.93 16.72
CA CYS A 164 2.15 9.56 16.43
C CYS A 164 2.83 10.03 17.73
N LEU A 165 4.06 9.60 17.97
CA LEU A 165 4.79 9.86 19.22
C LEU A 165 4.84 11.35 19.61
N PRO A 166 5.21 12.31 18.70
CA PRO A 166 5.17 13.73 19.01
C PRO A 166 3.78 14.29 19.29
N TRP A 167 2.75 13.74 18.66
CA TRP A 167 1.38 14.21 18.81
C TRP A 167 0.69 13.66 20.05
N ALA A 168 0.78 12.31 20.25
CA ALA A 168 0.04 11.62 21.30
C ALA A 168 0.78 11.62 22.65
N MET A 169 2.10 11.50 22.64
CA MET A 169 2.89 11.23 23.85
C MET A 169 3.94 12.30 24.15
N ALA A 170 4.03 13.38 23.35
CA ALA A 170 5.09 14.39 23.48
C ALA A 170 6.52 13.81 23.45
N ILE A 171 6.71 12.66 22.76
CA ILE A 171 8.02 12.03 22.58
C ILE A 171 8.62 12.51 21.26
N PRO A 172 9.85 13.06 21.26
CA PRO A 172 10.51 13.53 20.04
C PRO A 172 10.69 12.40 19.02
N CYS A 173 10.31 12.65 17.77
CA CYS A 173 10.49 11.72 16.65
C CYS A 173 10.56 12.52 15.34
N ILE A 174 11.59 12.27 14.52
CA ILE A 174 11.84 12.92 13.23
C ILE A 174 11.98 11.95 12.06
N VAL A 175 11.81 10.65 12.31
CA VAL A 175 12.14 9.56 11.39
C VAL A 175 11.47 9.71 10.03
N CYS A 176 10.18 10.05 9.99
CA CYS A 176 9.44 10.15 8.73
C CYS A 176 9.88 11.34 7.86
N GLU A 177 10.32 12.44 8.49
CA GLU A 177 10.87 13.62 7.78
C GLU A 177 12.25 13.31 7.22
N GLU A 178 13.13 12.68 8.01
CA GLU A 178 14.50 12.36 7.57
C GLU A 178 14.49 11.45 6.34
N HIS A 179 13.59 10.47 6.28
CA HIS A 179 13.50 9.50 5.19
C HIS A 179 12.63 9.97 4.01
N CYS A 180 12.05 11.17 4.08
CA CYS A 180 11.26 11.69 2.97
C CYS A 180 12.17 12.01 1.77
N PRO A 181 11.98 11.37 0.59
CA PRO A 181 12.89 11.50 -0.54
C PRO A 181 12.59 12.69 -1.44
N THR A 182 11.44 13.36 -1.28
CA THR A 182 11.03 14.46 -2.15
C THR A 182 11.86 15.74 -1.88
N THR A 183 12.07 16.53 -2.94
CA THR A 183 12.74 17.83 -2.84
C THR A 183 11.85 18.89 -3.51
N PRO A 184 11.27 19.85 -2.73
CA PRO A 184 11.36 19.98 -1.28
C PRO A 184 10.70 18.80 -0.54
N LYS A 185 11.05 18.61 0.74
CA LYS A 185 10.46 17.53 1.54
C LYS A 185 8.96 17.71 1.70
N ALA A 186 8.20 16.64 1.48
CA ALA A 186 6.75 16.63 1.68
C ALA A 186 6.36 16.61 3.16
N ILE A 187 7.28 16.16 4.03
CA ILE A 187 7.08 16.13 5.48
C ILE A 187 7.93 17.24 6.10
N TRP A 188 7.31 18.08 6.89
CA TRP A 188 7.97 19.15 7.63
C TRP A 188 7.62 19.08 9.11
N LEU A 189 8.48 19.66 9.95
CA LEU A 189 8.37 19.59 11.40
C LEU A 189 8.11 21.00 11.96
N GLU A 190 7.09 21.11 12.80
CA GLU A 190 6.78 22.33 13.54
C GLU A 190 7.17 22.17 15.02
N GLU A 191 7.92 23.12 15.56
CA GLU A 191 8.26 23.13 16.97
C GLU A 191 7.09 23.67 17.80
N VAL A 192 6.62 22.86 18.74
CA VAL A 192 5.49 23.20 19.61
C VAL A 192 5.85 22.89 21.07
N ASP A 193 5.56 23.81 21.95
CA ASP A 193 5.68 23.59 23.39
C ASP A 193 4.40 22.90 23.90
N VAL A 194 4.55 21.69 24.41
CA VAL A 194 3.43 20.88 24.91
C VAL A 194 3.61 20.54 26.38
N PRO A 195 2.52 20.30 27.14
CA PRO A 195 2.64 19.83 28.51
C PRO A 195 3.40 18.49 28.51
N ALA A 196 4.35 18.35 29.43
CA ALA A 196 5.07 17.10 29.61
C ALA A 196 4.08 15.96 29.96
N PRO A 197 4.24 14.76 29.40
CA PRO A 197 3.44 13.62 29.79
C PRO A 197 3.65 13.32 31.28
N PRO A 198 2.60 12.78 31.97
CA PRO A 198 2.75 12.40 33.38
C PRO A 198 3.90 11.39 33.50
N SER A 199 4.83 11.65 34.41
CA SER A 199 5.94 10.73 34.68
C SER A 199 5.39 9.38 35.14
N PRO A 200 5.83 8.25 34.58
CA PRO A 200 5.40 6.94 35.01
C PRO A 200 5.84 6.59 36.46
N SER A 201 6.78 7.34 37.01
CA SER A 201 7.20 7.21 38.41
C SER A 201 6.98 8.57 39.10
N PRO A 202 6.11 8.67 40.13
CA PRO A 202 6.07 9.88 40.95
C PRO A 202 7.45 10.07 41.57
N PRO A 203 7.99 11.29 41.56
CA PRO A 203 9.26 11.56 42.26
C PRO A 203 9.12 11.15 43.73
N PRO A 204 10.17 10.57 44.32
CA PRO A 204 10.14 10.21 45.74
C PRO A 204 9.70 11.42 46.55
N GLN A 205 8.69 11.23 47.40
CA GLN A 205 8.11 12.28 48.23
C GLN A 205 9.11 12.68 49.33
N VAL A 206 10.12 13.44 48.98
CA VAL A 206 10.99 14.10 49.97
C VAL A 206 10.49 15.52 50.11
N GLY A 207 9.82 15.78 51.24
CA GLY A 207 9.53 17.15 51.71
C GLY A 207 8.65 17.99 50.78
N ARG A 208 7.35 17.71 50.71
CA ARG A 208 6.37 18.58 50.04
C ARG A 208 6.12 19.83 50.87
N GLU A 209 6.85 20.89 50.60
CA GLU A 209 6.43 22.23 51.05
C GLU A 209 5.11 22.58 50.31
N LYS A 210 4.03 22.73 51.07
CA LYS A 210 2.75 23.24 50.61
C LYS A 210 2.96 24.70 50.19
N GLY A 211 2.95 24.98 48.86
CA GLY A 211 2.89 26.36 48.45
C GLY A 211 3.47 26.80 47.10
N LYS A 212 3.95 25.88 46.23
CA LYS A 212 4.28 26.27 44.86
C LYS A 212 3.34 25.53 43.90
N GLY A 213 2.54 26.29 43.17
CA GLY A 213 1.63 25.77 42.14
C GLY A 213 2.39 24.84 41.20
N ASP A 214 1.70 23.80 40.74
CA ASP A 214 2.19 22.84 39.76
C ASP A 214 2.77 23.63 38.57
N ILE A 215 4.09 23.76 38.53
CA ILE A 215 4.79 24.27 37.36
C ILE A 215 4.62 23.21 36.30
N GLN A 216 3.65 23.41 35.44
CA GLN A 216 3.37 22.54 34.31
C GLN A 216 4.61 22.52 33.43
N ARG A 217 5.40 21.44 33.55
CA ARG A 217 6.62 21.26 32.76
C ARG A 217 6.19 21.19 31.31
N THR A 218 6.66 22.13 30.51
CA THR A 218 6.49 22.08 29.04
C THR A 218 7.71 21.44 28.44
N VAL A 219 7.47 20.60 27.41
CA VAL A 219 8.49 19.95 26.58
C VAL A 219 8.34 20.47 25.18
N ARG A 220 9.44 20.87 24.55
CA ARG A 220 9.46 21.27 23.17
C ARG A 220 9.59 20.03 22.30
N VAL A 221 8.61 19.79 21.42
CA VAL A 221 8.59 18.65 20.49
C VAL A 221 8.38 19.13 19.05
N LYS A 222 8.94 18.41 18.11
CA LYS A 222 8.76 18.65 16.68
C LYS A 222 7.59 17.79 16.18
N ARG A 223 6.47 18.42 15.83
CA ARG A 223 5.30 17.73 15.28
C ARG A 223 5.37 17.66 13.78
N PRO A 224 5.22 16.45 13.19
CA PRO A 224 5.26 16.31 11.75
C PRO A 224 3.92 16.69 11.09
N TYR A 225 4.04 17.34 9.94
CA TYR A 225 2.96 17.69 9.03
C TYR A 225 3.32 17.24 7.63
N ILE A 226 2.32 17.13 6.75
CA ILE A 226 2.50 16.71 5.36
C ILE A 226 1.95 17.79 4.44
N TYR A 227 2.73 18.13 3.39
CA TYR A 227 2.25 18.85 2.24
C TYR A 227 1.69 17.87 1.21
N PRO A 228 0.36 17.77 1.06
CA PRO A 228 -0.25 16.81 0.14
C PRO A 228 0.18 17.02 -1.31
N GLU A 229 0.46 18.26 -1.72
CA GLU A 229 0.85 18.61 -3.09
C GLU A 229 2.22 18.04 -3.48
N VAL A 230 3.15 17.99 -2.53
CA VAL A 230 4.52 17.51 -2.71
C VAL A 230 4.63 15.99 -2.47
N CYS A 231 3.72 15.44 -1.68
CA CYS A 231 3.73 14.02 -1.34
C CYS A 231 3.38 13.16 -2.56
N ILE A 232 4.27 12.25 -2.96
CA ILE A 232 4.08 11.31 -4.07
C ILE A 232 3.47 9.97 -3.64
N GLY A 233 3.31 9.72 -2.34
CA GLY A 233 2.74 8.48 -1.82
C GLY A 233 3.69 7.27 -1.84
N CYS A 234 5.00 7.48 -1.86
CA CYS A 234 6.01 6.40 -1.97
C CYS A 234 5.97 5.37 -0.83
N GLY A 235 5.44 5.71 0.34
CA GLY A 235 5.27 4.79 1.46
C GLY A 235 6.49 4.62 2.36
N ILE A 236 7.61 5.30 2.11
CA ILE A 236 8.82 5.22 2.95
C ILE A 236 8.50 5.61 4.39
N CYS A 237 7.79 6.73 4.61
CA CYS A 237 7.42 7.21 5.94
C CYS A 237 6.59 6.18 6.73
N GLU A 238 5.72 5.42 6.07
CA GLU A 238 4.95 4.35 6.69
C GLU A 238 5.83 3.15 7.05
N LYS A 239 6.75 2.78 6.16
CA LYS A 239 7.70 1.67 6.37
C LYS A 239 8.62 1.91 7.56
N VAL A 240 9.18 3.11 7.67
CA VAL A 240 10.16 3.46 8.70
C VAL A 240 9.54 3.90 10.03
N CYS A 241 8.22 4.05 10.09
CA CYS A 241 7.53 4.47 11.30
C CYS A 241 7.83 3.52 12.46
N PRO A 242 8.37 4.03 13.59
CA PRO A 242 8.76 3.19 14.73
C PRO A 242 7.56 2.64 15.52
N VAL A 243 6.36 3.18 15.30
CA VAL A 243 5.14 2.69 15.94
C VAL A 243 4.80 1.31 15.38
N GLN A 244 4.81 0.31 16.27
CA GLN A 244 4.51 -1.08 15.93
C GLN A 244 3.03 -1.28 15.65
N ASP A 245 2.66 -2.45 15.15
CA ASP A 245 1.33 -2.81 14.65
C ASP A 245 0.87 -1.90 13.51
N LYS A 246 0.01 -0.95 13.84
CA LYS A 246 -0.52 0.03 12.90
C LYS A 246 0.33 1.30 12.98
N PRO A 247 1.04 1.68 11.90
CA PRO A 247 1.89 2.86 11.90
C PRO A 247 1.08 4.14 12.14
N ALA A 248 1.74 5.15 12.69
CA ALA A 248 1.12 6.46 12.92
C ALA A 248 1.01 7.30 11.65
N VAL A 249 1.80 7.00 10.63
CA VAL A 249 1.70 7.56 9.29
C VAL A 249 1.33 6.44 8.33
N TYR A 250 0.36 6.68 7.48
CA TYR A 250 -0.13 5.69 6.51
C TYR A 250 -0.41 6.35 5.17
N VAL A 251 -0.20 5.60 4.10
CA VAL A 251 -0.43 6.07 2.73
C VAL A 251 -1.76 5.55 2.21
N THR A 252 -2.44 6.38 1.47
CA THR A 252 -3.68 6.03 0.77
C THR A 252 -3.58 6.43 -0.68
N SER A 253 -4.43 5.85 -1.54
CA SER A 253 -4.52 6.22 -2.96
C SER A 253 -5.17 7.59 -3.20
N ILE A 254 -5.61 8.29 -2.15
CA ILE A 254 -6.21 9.62 -2.27
C ILE A 254 -5.22 10.59 -2.91
N GLY A 255 -5.66 11.31 -3.94
CA GLY A 255 -4.86 12.27 -4.69
C GLY A 255 -3.88 11.64 -5.68
N GLU A 256 -4.07 10.38 -6.06
CA GLU A 256 -3.26 9.73 -7.10
C GLU A 256 -3.45 10.37 -8.48
N SER A 257 -2.39 10.38 -9.31
CA SER A 257 -2.41 11.04 -10.63
C SER A 257 -3.26 10.32 -11.67
N ARG A 258 -3.56 9.03 -11.50
CA ARG A 258 -4.28 8.20 -12.46
C ARG A 258 -5.80 8.35 -12.38
N SER A 259 -6.35 8.84 -11.28
CA SER A 259 -7.79 9.02 -11.07
C SER A 259 -8.15 10.49 -10.95
N MET A 260 -9.16 10.92 -11.72
CA MET A 260 -9.71 12.29 -11.62
C MET A 260 -10.75 12.42 -10.51
N GLU A 261 -11.33 11.31 -10.06
CA GLU A 261 -12.39 11.30 -9.03
C GLU A 261 -11.81 11.28 -7.61
N ASN A 262 -10.60 10.76 -7.46
CA ASN A 262 -9.94 10.55 -6.18
C ASN A 262 -9.02 11.72 -5.79
N GLN A 263 -9.53 12.93 -5.85
CA GLN A 263 -8.74 14.13 -5.57
C GLN A 263 -8.85 14.54 -4.10
N ILE A 264 -7.80 15.20 -3.60
CA ILE A 264 -7.83 15.82 -2.28
C ILE A 264 -8.63 17.11 -2.39
N LEU A 265 -9.80 17.13 -1.75
CA LEU A 265 -10.67 18.31 -1.72
C LEU A 265 -10.25 19.34 -0.66
N LEU A 266 -9.09 19.17 -0.03
CA LEU A 266 -8.58 20.10 0.96
C LEU A 266 -7.95 21.30 0.26
N ASP A 267 -8.43 22.49 0.61
CA ASP A 267 -7.86 23.76 0.13
C ASP A 267 -6.43 23.93 0.69
N SER A 268 -5.46 23.93 -0.21
CA SER A 268 -4.04 24.12 0.12
C SER A 268 -3.73 25.48 0.76
N SER A 269 -4.62 26.46 0.63
CA SER A 269 -4.44 27.81 1.21
C SER A 269 -4.36 27.79 2.74
N ARG A 270 -4.96 26.80 3.40
CA ARG A 270 -4.94 26.66 4.88
C ARG A 270 -3.60 26.19 5.45
N TYR A 271 -2.70 25.66 4.61
CA TYR A 271 -1.39 25.16 5.05
C TYR A 271 -0.24 26.13 4.73
N LYS A 272 -0.55 27.30 4.17
CA LYS A 272 0.43 28.35 3.83
C LYS A 272 0.48 29.48 4.85
N GLN A 273 -0.10 29.29 6.05
CA GLN A 273 0.02 30.25 7.16
C GLN A 273 1.09 29.84 8.14
#